data_7f9a1981299bc11fc2f1fa5dda677081
#
_entry.id   7f9a1981299bc11fc2f1fa5dda677081
#
_cell.length_a   1.000
_cell.length_b   1.000
_cell.length_c   1.000
_cell.angle_alpha   90.00
_cell.angle_beta   90.00
_cell.angle_gamma   90.00
#
_symmetry.space_group_name_H-M   'P 1'
#
loop_
_entity.id
_entity.type
_entity.pdbx_description
1 polymer ?
#
loop_
_entity_poly.entity_id
_entity_poly.type
_entity_poly.pdbx_seq_one_letter_code
_entity_poly.pdbx_strand_id
1 'polypeptide(L)'
;MIHIISDSSTLYSIESAKKKGLSIVPLNITVDAQTYRDFEDITSTQLLTMIEEHKIPKTSQPSLGEKIDLYNELTKDGDEVIDIAMASGLSGTYQTAMMAKNSCDNPDLVHVVDSQTLCGPHRLMVDTALEMASNGATAKDIVMMILQSRMQEESYLVPVDFQFLVRGGRIKGLAATLGGALKLIPILKKGVDGMGLDKFGVSRTYKKAVNMVVEDFKNNGFDSNYTFYISHAFNEELAMMFEKKINETFDGAKVVIYPLSPAFITQGGPGCVAVQAIKMA
;
A
#
# COMPACT_ATOMS: atom_id res chain seq x y z
N MET A 1 -13.59 -22.57 -8.39
CA MET A 1 -12.25 -21.93 -8.49
C MET A 1 -12.22 -20.78 -7.51
N ILE A 2 -11.01 -20.26 -7.13
CA ILE A 2 -10.92 -19.06 -6.29
C ILE A 2 -10.26 -17.94 -7.11
N HIS A 3 -10.94 -16.82 -7.23
CA HIS A 3 -10.45 -15.62 -7.91
C HIS A 3 -9.89 -14.62 -6.88
N ILE A 4 -8.71 -14.09 -7.13
CA ILE A 4 -8.10 -13.06 -6.27
C ILE A 4 -8.33 -11.70 -6.92
N ILE A 5 -8.90 -10.78 -6.14
CA ILE A 5 -9.09 -9.38 -6.49
C ILE A 5 -8.29 -8.51 -5.53
N SER A 6 -7.82 -7.38 -6.01
CA SER A 6 -7.23 -6.35 -5.18
C SER A 6 -7.42 -4.95 -5.79
N ASP A 7 -6.73 -3.98 -5.24
CA ASP A 7 -6.66 -2.61 -5.74
C ASP A 7 -5.24 -2.23 -6.16
N SER A 8 -5.07 -1.06 -6.76
CA SER A 8 -3.76 -0.62 -7.29
C SER A 8 -2.70 -0.33 -6.20
N SER A 9 -3.07 -0.42 -4.92
CA SER A 9 -2.08 -0.28 -3.84
C SER A 9 -1.06 -1.42 -3.79
N THR A 10 -1.31 -2.52 -4.50
CA THR A 10 -0.32 -3.59 -4.74
C THR A 10 0.85 -3.16 -5.61
N LEU A 11 0.81 -1.96 -6.19
CA LEU A 11 1.79 -1.46 -7.19
C LEU A 11 1.88 -2.34 -8.45
N TYR A 12 0.85 -3.11 -8.76
CA TYR A 12 0.68 -3.74 -10.06
C TYR A 12 -0.01 -2.79 -11.03
N SER A 13 0.54 -2.68 -12.25
CA SER A 13 -0.25 -2.16 -13.36
C SER A 13 -1.34 -3.17 -13.72
N ILE A 14 -2.44 -2.69 -14.29
CA ILE A 14 -3.57 -3.54 -14.72
C ILE A 14 -3.08 -4.68 -15.63
N GLU A 15 -2.19 -4.37 -16.60
CA GLU A 15 -1.64 -5.36 -17.52
C GLU A 15 -0.81 -6.44 -16.81
N SER A 16 0.06 -6.02 -15.86
CA SER A 16 0.91 -6.97 -15.13
C SER A 16 0.12 -7.84 -14.16
N ALA A 17 -0.95 -7.30 -13.55
CA ALA A 17 -1.88 -8.05 -12.71
C ALA A 17 -2.62 -9.11 -13.53
N LYS A 18 -3.17 -8.73 -14.67
CA LYS A 18 -3.91 -9.64 -15.57
C LYS A 18 -3.06 -10.84 -16.01
N LYS A 19 -1.77 -10.63 -16.30
CA LYS A 19 -0.84 -11.72 -16.67
C LYS A 19 -0.64 -12.76 -15.55
N LYS A 20 -0.92 -12.38 -14.30
CA LYS A 20 -0.85 -13.25 -13.12
C LYS A 20 -2.20 -13.88 -12.74
N GLY A 21 -3.28 -13.55 -13.44
CA GLY A 21 -4.63 -13.96 -13.05
C GLY A 21 -5.22 -13.14 -11.90
N LEU A 22 -4.65 -11.96 -11.62
CA LEU A 22 -5.13 -11.02 -10.61
C LEU A 22 -6.06 -10.00 -11.26
N SER A 23 -7.23 -9.78 -10.67
CA SER A 23 -8.12 -8.68 -11.03
C SER A 23 -7.84 -7.46 -10.15
N ILE A 24 -7.61 -6.31 -10.76
CA ILE A 24 -7.39 -5.04 -10.05
C ILE A 24 -8.54 -4.09 -10.35
N VAL A 25 -9.20 -3.57 -9.30
CA VAL A 25 -10.07 -2.40 -9.39
C VAL A 25 -9.28 -1.21 -8.83
N PRO A 26 -8.80 -0.29 -9.70
CA PRO A 26 -7.82 0.70 -9.29
C PRO A 26 -8.42 1.81 -8.42
N LEU A 27 -7.54 2.44 -7.64
CA LEU A 27 -7.82 3.74 -7.02
C LEU A 27 -7.99 4.81 -8.09
N ASN A 28 -8.67 5.90 -7.76
CA ASN A 28 -8.82 7.04 -8.66
C ASN A 28 -8.02 8.23 -8.17
N ILE A 29 -7.53 9.03 -9.12
CA ILE A 29 -6.87 10.31 -8.89
C ILE A 29 -7.66 11.39 -9.60
N THR A 30 -8.08 12.43 -8.87
CA THR A 30 -8.75 13.58 -9.45
C THR A 30 -7.81 14.78 -9.40
N VAL A 31 -7.57 15.38 -10.56
CA VAL A 31 -6.82 16.64 -10.73
C VAL A 31 -7.75 17.64 -11.40
N ASP A 32 -8.00 18.75 -10.75
CA ASP A 32 -9.03 19.74 -11.17
C ASP A 32 -10.41 19.06 -11.31
N ALA A 33 -10.99 19.01 -12.50
CA ALA A 33 -12.29 18.39 -12.79
C ALA A 33 -12.16 17.01 -13.47
N GLN A 34 -10.94 16.51 -13.68
CA GLN A 34 -10.70 15.25 -14.40
C GLN A 34 -10.28 14.14 -13.41
N THR A 35 -10.89 12.97 -13.56
CA THR A 35 -10.57 11.77 -12.80
C THR A 35 -9.85 10.76 -13.68
N TYR A 36 -8.79 10.19 -13.15
CA TYR A 36 -7.91 9.20 -13.79
C TYR A 36 -7.90 7.93 -12.95
N ARG A 37 -7.85 6.79 -13.60
CA ARG A 37 -7.64 5.48 -12.96
C ARG A 37 -6.13 5.25 -12.74
N ASP A 38 -5.75 4.88 -11.53
CA ASP A 38 -4.34 4.67 -11.15
C ASP A 38 -3.69 3.58 -12.01
N PHE A 39 -2.51 3.84 -12.58
CA PHE A 39 -1.78 3.00 -13.52
C PHE A 39 -2.43 2.77 -14.91
N GLU A 40 -3.67 3.17 -15.12
CA GLU A 40 -4.38 2.97 -16.39
C GLU A 40 -4.42 4.25 -17.22
N ASP A 41 -4.91 5.35 -16.64
CA ASP A 41 -5.10 6.62 -17.33
C ASP A 41 -3.98 7.63 -17.08
N ILE A 42 -3.18 7.40 -16.03
CA ILE A 42 -2.14 8.35 -15.62
C ILE A 42 -0.89 7.61 -15.11
N THR A 43 0.27 8.09 -15.54
CA THR A 43 1.58 7.65 -15.05
C THR A 43 2.09 8.54 -13.91
N SER A 44 3.03 8.00 -13.12
CA SER A 44 3.68 8.78 -12.05
C SER A 44 4.40 10.03 -12.58
N THR A 45 4.99 9.96 -13.78
CA THR A 45 5.66 11.11 -14.42
C THR A 45 4.65 12.19 -14.85
N GLN A 46 3.52 11.81 -15.44
CA GLN A 46 2.46 12.77 -15.79
C GLN A 46 1.90 13.46 -14.54
N LEU A 47 1.66 12.71 -13.46
CA LEU A 47 1.22 13.30 -12.20
C LEU A 47 2.26 14.26 -11.62
N LEU A 48 3.56 13.90 -11.66
CA LEU A 48 4.63 14.78 -11.20
C LEU A 48 4.60 16.12 -11.95
N THR A 49 4.51 16.09 -13.28
CA THR A 49 4.37 17.31 -14.09
C THR A 49 3.17 18.19 -13.66
N MET A 50 2.02 17.56 -13.41
CA MET A 50 0.83 18.30 -12.93
C MET A 50 1.07 18.94 -11.55
N ILE A 51 1.77 18.25 -10.65
CA ILE A 51 2.14 18.79 -9.33
C ILE A 51 3.11 19.96 -9.46
N GLU A 52 4.09 19.87 -10.36
CA GLU A 52 5.04 20.96 -10.68
C GLU A 52 4.33 22.19 -11.29
N GLU A 53 3.22 21.98 -12.00
CA GLU A 53 2.30 23.01 -12.46
C GLU A 53 1.37 23.57 -11.34
N HIS A 54 1.66 23.22 -10.08
CA HIS A 54 0.89 23.61 -8.88
C HIS A 54 -0.54 23.07 -8.81
N LYS A 55 -0.89 22.03 -9.58
CA LYS A 55 -2.17 21.35 -9.43
C LYS A 55 -2.18 20.50 -8.16
N ILE A 56 -3.37 20.37 -7.57
CA ILE A 56 -3.56 19.66 -6.30
C ILE A 56 -4.36 18.39 -6.57
N PRO A 57 -3.69 17.23 -6.72
CA PRO A 57 -4.37 15.97 -6.91
C PRO A 57 -5.05 15.50 -5.62
N LYS A 58 -6.12 14.71 -5.77
CA LYS A 58 -6.84 14.02 -4.70
C LYS A 58 -7.07 12.58 -5.09
N THR A 59 -7.12 11.66 -4.13
CA THR A 59 -7.45 10.25 -4.39
C THR A 59 -8.85 9.90 -3.89
N SER A 60 -9.46 8.92 -4.53
CA SER A 60 -10.66 8.23 -4.03
C SER A 60 -10.51 6.72 -4.18
N GLN A 61 -11.35 6.01 -3.42
CA GLN A 61 -11.43 4.54 -3.47
C GLN A 61 -11.90 4.05 -4.85
N PRO A 62 -11.73 2.74 -5.15
CA PRO A 62 -12.28 2.10 -6.35
C PRO A 62 -13.79 2.30 -6.50
N SER A 63 -14.29 2.17 -7.73
CA SER A 63 -15.72 2.27 -8.03
C SER A 63 -16.50 1.13 -7.37
N LEU A 64 -17.56 1.49 -6.64
CA LEU A 64 -18.48 0.53 -6.04
C LEU A 64 -19.18 -0.32 -7.13
N GLY A 65 -19.70 0.32 -8.18
CA GLY A 65 -20.39 -0.38 -9.27
C GLY A 65 -19.48 -1.38 -9.98
N GLU A 66 -18.24 -0.96 -10.29
CA GLU A 66 -17.27 -1.86 -10.94
C GLU A 66 -16.92 -3.09 -10.06
N LYS A 67 -16.84 -2.93 -8.74
CA LYS A 67 -16.63 -4.08 -7.84
C LYS A 67 -17.86 -5.01 -7.82
N ILE A 68 -19.08 -4.47 -7.80
CA ILE A 68 -20.32 -5.28 -7.84
C ILE A 68 -20.36 -6.09 -9.13
N ASP A 69 -20.16 -5.45 -10.27
CA ASP A 69 -20.18 -6.10 -11.58
C ASP A 69 -19.12 -7.21 -11.68
N LEU A 70 -17.92 -6.94 -11.19
CA LEU A 70 -16.83 -7.92 -11.15
C LEU A 70 -17.14 -9.12 -10.25
N TYR A 71 -17.71 -8.88 -9.04
CA TYR A 71 -18.12 -9.98 -8.16
C TYR A 71 -19.22 -10.84 -8.79
N ASN A 72 -20.22 -10.22 -9.40
CA ASN A 72 -21.29 -10.95 -10.08
C ASN A 72 -20.75 -11.79 -11.25
N GLU A 73 -19.83 -11.22 -12.04
CA GLU A 73 -19.19 -11.96 -13.14
C GLU A 73 -18.41 -13.19 -12.64
N LEU A 74 -17.60 -13.01 -11.60
CA LEU A 74 -16.71 -14.07 -11.11
C LEU A 74 -17.44 -15.15 -10.30
N THR A 75 -18.57 -14.83 -9.66
CA THR A 75 -19.31 -15.79 -8.82
C THR A 75 -20.47 -16.48 -9.54
N LYS A 76 -20.80 -16.10 -10.77
CA LYS A 76 -21.97 -16.61 -11.52
C LYS A 76 -22.00 -18.13 -11.68
N ASP A 77 -20.83 -18.76 -11.77
CA ASP A 77 -20.67 -20.20 -11.95
C ASP A 77 -20.37 -20.95 -10.64
N GLY A 78 -20.51 -20.27 -9.48
CA GLY A 78 -20.28 -20.82 -8.15
C GLY A 78 -18.83 -20.74 -7.68
N ASP A 79 -17.98 -19.98 -8.37
CA ASP A 79 -16.61 -19.74 -7.95
C ASP A 79 -16.55 -18.75 -6.76
N GLU A 80 -15.52 -18.86 -5.93
CA GLU A 80 -15.30 -17.96 -4.80
C GLU A 80 -14.40 -16.80 -5.20
N VAL A 81 -14.59 -15.66 -4.55
CA VAL A 81 -13.79 -14.45 -4.71
C VAL A 81 -13.15 -14.07 -3.39
N ILE A 82 -11.85 -13.76 -3.40
CA ILE A 82 -11.16 -13.12 -2.26
C ILE A 82 -10.70 -11.74 -2.72
N ASP A 83 -11.31 -10.69 -2.16
CA ASP A 83 -10.90 -9.29 -2.39
C ASP A 83 -10.00 -8.83 -1.24
N ILE A 84 -8.72 -8.69 -1.52
CA ILE A 84 -7.70 -8.25 -0.58
C ILE A 84 -7.54 -6.75 -0.74
N ALA A 85 -8.14 -5.99 0.17
CA ALA A 85 -8.14 -4.53 0.13
C ALA A 85 -6.96 -3.94 0.92
N MET A 86 -6.49 -2.76 0.49
CA MET A 86 -5.52 -2.00 1.26
C MET A 86 -6.05 -1.57 2.63
N ALA A 87 -5.13 -1.13 3.51
CA ALA A 87 -5.41 -0.70 4.87
C ALA A 87 -6.66 0.19 4.99
N SER A 88 -7.65 -0.27 5.74
CA SER A 88 -8.93 0.42 5.96
C SER A 88 -8.78 1.75 6.70
N GLY A 89 -7.72 1.92 7.47
CA GLY A 89 -7.41 3.18 8.17
C GLY A 89 -6.85 4.28 7.27
N LEU A 90 -6.41 3.94 6.04
CA LEU A 90 -5.84 4.89 5.08
C LEU A 90 -6.74 5.15 3.88
N SER A 91 -7.70 4.26 3.59
CA SER A 91 -8.60 4.37 2.43
C SER A 91 -9.96 3.76 2.72
N GLY A 92 -11.01 4.28 2.05
CA GLY A 92 -12.35 3.68 2.04
C GLY A 92 -12.47 2.41 1.18
N THR A 93 -11.36 1.88 0.63
CA THR A 93 -11.35 0.74 -0.30
C THR A 93 -11.97 -0.51 0.31
N TYR A 94 -11.60 -0.85 1.55
CA TYR A 94 -12.17 -1.99 2.28
C TYR A 94 -13.68 -1.83 2.49
N GLN A 95 -14.13 -0.65 2.92
CA GLN A 95 -15.55 -0.36 3.12
C GLN A 95 -16.33 -0.46 1.80
N THR A 96 -15.76 0.04 0.70
CA THR A 96 -16.36 -0.09 -0.64
C THR A 96 -16.49 -1.56 -1.06
N ALA A 97 -15.46 -2.38 -0.81
CA ALA A 97 -15.48 -3.81 -1.08
C ALA A 97 -16.56 -4.54 -0.24
N MET A 98 -16.70 -4.18 1.05
CA MET A 98 -17.77 -4.71 1.90
C MET A 98 -19.18 -4.30 1.42
N MET A 99 -19.34 -3.06 0.96
CA MET A 99 -20.61 -2.61 0.36
C MET A 99 -20.91 -3.37 -0.94
N ALA A 100 -19.90 -3.57 -1.80
CA ALA A 100 -20.03 -4.33 -3.03
C ALA A 100 -20.46 -5.78 -2.75
N LYS A 101 -19.80 -6.45 -1.78
CA LYS A 101 -20.17 -7.78 -1.31
C LYS A 101 -21.65 -7.84 -0.91
N ASN A 102 -22.11 -6.90 -0.11
CA ASN A 102 -23.50 -6.88 0.39
C ASN A 102 -24.53 -6.56 -0.73
N SER A 103 -24.09 -6.10 -1.89
CA SER A 103 -24.93 -5.67 -3.01
C SER A 103 -24.82 -6.59 -4.24
N CYS A 104 -23.89 -7.54 -4.24
CA CYS A 104 -23.76 -8.50 -5.33
C CYS A 104 -24.74 -9.68 -5.22
N ASP A 105 -24.89 -10.44 -6.30
CA ASP A 105 -25.86 -11.54 -6.40
C ASP A 105 -25.53 -12.72 -5.48
N ASN A 106 -24.23 -13.01 -5.26
CA ASN A 106 -23.75 -14.15 -4.49
C ASN A 106 -22.80 -13.72 -3.33
N PRO A 107 -23.27 -12.99 -2.31
CA PRO A 107 -22.42 -12.43 -1.26
C PRO A 107 -21.68 -13.49 -0.42
N ASP A 108 -22.23 -14.70 -0.29
CA ASP A 108 -21.60 -15.78 0.48
C ASP A 108 -20.34 -16.34 -0.19
N LEU A 109 -20.21 -16.16 -1.51
CA LEU A 109 -19.01 -16.56 -2.28
C LEU A 109 -17.91 -15.49 -2.29
N VAL A 110 -18.16 -14.30 -1.70
CA VAL A 110 -17.20 -13.20 -1.68
C VAL A 110 -16.59 -13.04 -0.28
N HIS A 111 -15.27 -13.11 -0.19
CA HIS A 111 -14.49 -12.90 1.03
C HIS A 111 -13.70 -11.60 0.91
N VAL A 112 -14.04 -10.59 1.72
CA VAL A 112 -13.31 -9.31 1.73
C VAL A 112 -12.38 -9.27 2.91
N VAL A 113 -11.09 -8.97 2.67
CA VAL A 113 -10.05 -8.95 3.70
C VAL A 113 -9.35 -7.60 3.73
N ASP A 114 -9.26 -7.01 4.92
CA ASP A 114 -8.41 -5.84 5.17
C ASP A 114 -6.96 -6.29 5.41
N SER A 115 -6.07 -5.98 4.48
CA SER A 115 -4.64 -6.32 4.62
C SER A 115 -3.95 -5.52 5.73
N GLN A 116 -4.52 -4.40 6.17
CA GLN A 116 -3.92 -3.43 7.10
C GLN A 116 -2.55 -2.90 6.64
N THR A 117 -2.25 -3.01 5.35
CA THR A 117 -1.01 -2.52 4.75
C THR A 117 -1.24 -2.05 3.31
N LEU A 118 -0.17 -1.73 2.61
CA LEU A 118 -0.17 -1.25 1.23
C LEU A 118 1.21 -1.53 0.58
N CYS A 119 1.37 -1.22 -0.70
CA CYS A 119 2.63 -1.37 -1.46
C CYS A 119 3.20 -2.79 -1.41
N GLY A 120 4.49 -2.93 -1.07
CA GLY A 120 5.21 -4.20 -1.11
C GLY A 120 4.60 -5.32 -0.27
N PRO A 121 4.29 -5.12 1.01
CA PRO A 121 3.63 -6.13 1.84
C PRO A 121 2.27 -6.56 1.31
N HIS A 122 1.43 -5.62 0.86
CA HIS A 122 0.15 -5.93 0.24
C HIS A 122 0.32 -6.79 -1.02
N ARG A 123 1.29 -6.41 -1.86
CA ARG A 123 1.64 -7.19 -3.05
C ARG A 123 2.08 -8.61 -2.71
N LEU A 124 2.91 -8.79 -1.68
CA LEU A 124 3.33 -10.12 -1.25
C LEU A 124 2.14 -10.97 -0.76
N MET A 125 1.23 -10.40 0.02
CA MET A 125 0.01 -11.10 0.45
C MET A 125 -0.83 -11.56 -0.74
N VAL A 126 -1.00 -10.70 -1.76
CA VAL A 126 -1.74 -11.01 -2.99
C VAL A 126 -1.03 -12.09 -3.81
N ASP A 127 0.29 -11.98 -3.99
CA ASP A 127 1.07 -13.00 -4.72
C ASP A 127 0.98 -14.38 -4.04
N THR A 128 1.08 -14.40 -2.70
CA THR A 128 0.93 -15.65 -1.92
C THR A 128 -0.51 -16.21 -2.02
N ALA A 129 -1.52 -15.35 -1.98
CA ALA A 129 -2.92 -15.76 -2.16
C ALA A 129 -3.17 -16.39 -3.54
N LEU A 130 -2.60 -15.82 -4.61
CA LEU A 130 -2.65 -16.40 -5.96
C LEU A 130 -1.97 -17.76 -6.02
N GLU A 131 -0.79 -17.89 -5.42
CA GLU A 131 -0.06 -19.17 -5.35
C GLU A 131 -0.86 -20.23 -4.57
N MET A 132 -1.39 -19.88 -3.40
CA MET A 132 -2.21 -20.78 -2.59
C MET A 132 -3.47 -21.22 -3.34
N ALA A 133 -4.18 -20.30 -4.01
CA ALA A 133 -5.36 -20.61 -4.81
C ALA A 133 -5.01 -21.56 -5.96
N SER A 134 -3.90 -21.35 -6.66
CA SER A 134 -3.45 -22.22 -7.74
C SER A 134 -3.05 -23.63 -7.26
N ASN A 135 -2.62 -23.75 -6.00
CA ASN A 135 -2.26 -25.01 -5.36
C ASN A 135 -3.46 -25.70 -4.66
N GLY A 136 -4.69 -25.17 -4.83
CA GLY A 136 -5.92 -25.79 -4.33
C GLY A 136 -6.23 -25.53 -2.86
N ALA A 137 -5.64 -24.50 -2.25
CA ALA A 137 -5.98 -24.07 -0.91
C ALA A 137 -7.44 -23.58 -0.86
N THR A 138 -8.10 -23.68 0.31
CA THR A 138 -9.45 -23.14 0.50
C THR A 138 -9.43 -21.63 0.69
N ALA A 139 -10.55 -20.95 0.41
CA ALA A 139 -10.69 -19.53 0.68
C ALA A 139 -10.43 -19.20 2.15
N LYS A 140 -10.84 -20.06 3.06
CA LYS A 140 -10.58 -19.92 4.50
C LYS A 140 -9.09 -19.94 4.83
N ASP A 141 -8.31 -20.84 4.21
CA ASP A 141 -6.86 -20.94 4.47
C ASP A 141 -6.14 -19.69 3.98
N ILE A 142 -6.51 -19.19 2.79
CA ILE A 142 -5.95 -17.97 2.20
C ILE A 142 -6.27 -16.75 3.09
N VAL A 143 -7.52 -16.61 3.51
CA VAL A 143 -7.93 -15.52 4.42
C VAL A 143 -7.16 -15.59 5.73
N MET A 144 -7.02 -16.78 6.33
CA MET A 144 -6.26 -16.96 7.58
C MET A 144 -4.79 -16.60 7.43
N MET A 145 -4.15 -17.00 6.32
CA MET A 145 -2.77 -16.61 6.01
C MET A 145 -2.62 -15.08 5.99
N ILE A 146 -3.53 -14.34 5.32
CA ILE A 146 -3.47 -12.87 5.27
C ILE A 146 -3.63 -12.28 6.68
N LEU A 147 -4.62 -12.77 7.46
CA LEU A 147 -4.90 -12.28 8.80
C LEU A 147 -3.73 -12.51 9.78
N GLN A 148 -2.96 -13.58 9.60
CA GLN A 148 -1.77 -13.87 10.40
C GLN A 148 -0.57 -13.03 9.93
N SER A 149 -0.36 -12.95 8.62
CA SER A 149 0.78 -12.22 8.03
C SER A 149 0.74 -10.71 8.33
N ARG A 150 -0.45 -10.09 8.36
CA ARG A 150 -0.58 -8.66 8.69
C ARG A 150 -0.10 -8.30 10.09
N MET A 151 -0.06 -9.29 11.01
CA MET A 151 0.47 -9.12 12.38
C MET A 151 2.01 -9.14 12.42
N GLN A 152 2.65 -9.57 11.33
CA GLN A 152 4.10 -9.64 11.17
C GLN A 152 4.57 -8.61 10.13
N GLU A 153 3.93 -7.45 10.10
CA GLU A 153 4.21 -6.37 9.15
C GLU A 153 4.41 -5.05 9.89
N GLU A 154 5.39 -4.29 9.47
CA GLU A 154 5.63 -2.93 9.95
C GLU A 154 5.97 -2.00 8.79
N SER A 155 5.48 -0.77 8.86
CA SER A 155 5.61 0.24 7.80
C SER A 155 6.06 1.58 8.33
N TYR A 156 7.00 2.20 7.61
CA TYR A 156 7.47 3.57 7.83
C TYR A 156 7.31 4.40 6.57
N LEU A 157 7.10 5.69 6.74
CA LEU A 157 7.06 6.67 5.65
C LEU A 157 7.95 7.87 6.00
N VAL A 158 8.83 8.22 5.07
CA VAL A 158 9.69 9.41 5.11
C VAL A 158 9.24 10.36 4.00
N PRO A 159 8.37 11.33 4.28
CA PRO A 159 7.96 12.34 3.31
C PRO A 159 9.04 13.42 3.17
N VAL A 160 9.18 13.98 1.97
CA VAL A 160 10.00 15.17 1.72
C VAL A 160 9.17 16.43 1.97
N ASP A 161 7.96 16.47 1.45
CA ASP A 161 6.98 17.52 1.73
C ASP A 161 5.79 16.96 2.52
N PHE A 162 5.78 17.26 3.80
CA PHE A 162 4.74 16.82 4.73
C PHE A 162 3.34 17.38 4.42
N GLN A 163 3.25 18.49 3.66
CA GLN A 163 1.98 19.12 3.32
C GLN A 163 1.07 18.22 2.48
N PHE A 164 1.63 17.28 1.71
CA PHE A 164 0.85 16.30 0.97
C PHE A 164 0.01 15.41 1.92
N LEU A 165 0.62 14.89 2.97
CA LEU A 165 -0.06 14.08 3.99
C LEU A 165 -1.09 14.89 4.79
N VAL A 166 -0.78 16.15 5.12
CA VAL A 166 -1.73 17.07 5.79
C VAL A 166 -2.97 17.28 4.93
N ARG A 167 -2.78 17.63 3.65
CA ARG A 167 -3.88 17.82 2.68
C ARG A 167 -4.67 16.54 2.46
N GLY A 168 -3.98 15.40 2.43
CA GLY A 168 -4.59 14.09 2.28
C GLY A 168 -5.43 13.66 3.49
N GLY A 169 -5.22 14.23 4.67
CA GLY A 169 -5.95 13.89 5.90
C GLY A 169 -5.64 12.51 6.48
N ARG A 170 -4.54 11.84 6.08
CA ARG A 170 -4.12 10.50 6.54
C ARG A 170 -3.24 10.53 7.77
N ILE A 171 -2.97 11.71 8.33
CA ILE A 171 -2.20 11.93 9.56
C ILE A 171 -3.07 12.66 10.59
N LYS A 172 -3.93 11.93 11.27
CA LYS A 172 -4.81 12.51 12.31
C LYS A 172 -3.98 13.01 13.49
N GLY A 173 -4.18 14.28 13.87
CA GLY A 173 -3.56 14.89 15.07
C GLY A 173 -2.10 15.31 14.93
N LEU A 174 -1.40 14.96 13.86
CA LEU A 174 0.04 15.26 13.69
C LEU A 174 0.34 16.61 13.05
N ALA A 175 -0.61 17.19 12.33
CA ALA A 175 -0.42 18.47 11.62
C ALA A 175 0.02 19.61 12.55
N ALA A 176 -0.48 19.64 13.79
CA ALA A 176 -0.13 20.66 14.78
C ALA A 176 1.26 20.48 15.41
N THR A 177 1.76 19.24 15.48
CA THR A 177 3.03 18.92 16.16
C THR A 177 4.28 19.05 15.28
N LEU A 178 4.11 19.08 13.94
CA LEU A 178 5.22 19.17 12.98
C LEU A 178 5.29 20.53 12.26
N GLY A 179 4.29 21.39 12.41
CA GLY A 179 4.12 22.66 11.68
C GLY A 179 5.13 23.78 11.98
N GLY A 180 6.08 23.58 12.89
CA GLY A 180 7.07 24.59 13.26
C GLY A 180 8.53 24.25 13.01
N ALA A 181 8.82 23.05 12.51
CA ALA A 181 10.19 22.55 12.41
C ALA A 181 10.75 22.70 10.98
N LEU A 182 11.08 23.95 10.60
CA LEU A 182 11.86 24.20 9.38
C LEU A 182 13.15 23.34 9.39
N LYS A 183 13.34 22.50 8.36
CA LYS A 183 14.51 21.63 8.14
C LYS A 183 14.58 20.32 8.95
N LEU A 184 13.49 19.85 9.54
CA LEU A 184 13.45 18.49 10.10
C LEU A 184 12.76 17.53 9.13
N ILE A 185 13.31 16.32 9.02
CA ILE A 185 12.76 15.20 8.25
C ILE A 185 11.86 14.42 9.19
N PRO A 186 10.53 14.44 9.02
CA PRO A 186 9.63 13.62 9.80
C PRO A 186 9.72 12.16 9.36
N ILE A 187 9.56 11.26 10.31
CA ILE A 187 9.43 9.82 10.08
C ILE A 187 8.11 9.40 10.69
N LEU A 188 7.27 8.80 9.88
CA LEU A 188 5.99 8.27 10.30
C LEU A 188 6.08 6.74 10.36
N LYS A 189 5.24 6.14 11.19
CA LYS A 189 5.13 4.70 11.38
C LYS A 189 3.66 4.29 11.30
N LYS A 190 3.37 3.08 10.86
CA LYS A 190 2.02 2.53 10.94
C LYS A 190 1.53 2.57 12.38
N GLY A 191 0.33 3.09 12.60
CA GLY A 191 -0.30 3.13 13.92
C GLY A 191 -0.52 1.74 14.50
N VAL A 192 -0.45 1.62 15.83
CA VAL A 192 -0.56 0.35 16.55
C VAL A 192 -1.89 -0.37 16.27
N ASP A 193 -2.94 0.39 16.00
CA ASP A 193 -4.26 -0.11 15.62
C ASP A 193 -4.41 -0.41 14.11
N GLY A 194 -3.37 -0.17 13.31
CA GLY A 194 -3.41 -0.25 11.85
C GLY A 194 -4.24 0.86 11.18
N MET A 195 -4.73 1.84 11.95
CA MET A 195 -5.69 2.86 11.53
C MET A 195 -5.06 4.19 11.14
N GLY A 196 -3.92 4.17 10.48
CA GLY A 196 -3.29 5.39 9.99
C GLY A 196 -1.79 5.42 10.20
N LEU A 197 -1.24 6.63 10.20
CA LEU A 197 0.17 6.88 10.41
C LEU A 197 0.36 7.73 11.67
N ASP A 198 1.24 7.27 12.56
CA ASP A 198 1.67 7.98 13.76
C ASP A 198 3.06 8.57 13.58
N LYS A 199 3.38 9.58 14.40
CA LYS A 199 4.73 10.12 14.45
C LYS A 199 5.68 9.11 15.11
N PHE A 200 6.66 8.63 14.34
CA PHE A 200 7.74 7.84 14.90
C PHE A 200 8.86 8.73 15.42
N GLY A 201 9.29 9.71 14.63
CA GLY A 201 10.38 10.59 15.04
C GLY A 201 10.63 11.72 14.06
N VAL A 202 11.69 12.46 14.33
CA VAL A 202 12.22 13.50 13.44
C VAL A 202 13.74 13.43 13.36
N SER A 203 14.29 13.74 12.20
CA SER A 203 15.72 13.73 11.96
C SER A 203 16.19 15.00 11.26
N ARG A 204 17.46 15.34 11.38
CA ARG A 204 18.08 16.46 10.63
C ARG A 204 18.71 16.01 9.32
N THR A 205 18.93 14.70 9.13
CA THR A 205 19.57 14.16 7.94
C THR A 205 18.92 12.84 7.54
N TYR A 206 18.89 12.52 6.26
CA TYR A 206 18.39 11.23 5.77
C TYR A 206 19.19 10.06 6.34
N LYS A 207 20.52 10.18 6.47
CA LYS A 207 21.36 9.14 7.09
C LYS A 207 20.89 8.78 8.50
N LYS A 208 20.53 9.79 9.33
CA LYS A 208 19.99 9.53 10.66
C LYS A 208 18.59 8.95 10.62
N ALA A 209 17.73 9.39 9.69
CA ALA A 209 16.40 8.83 9.50
C ALA A 209 16.46 7.35 9.12
N VAL A 210 17.33 6.99 8.18
CA VAL A 210 17.59 5.59 7.77
C VAL A 210 18.02 4.74 8.96
N ASN A 211 19.00 5.20 9.74
CA ASN A 211 19.45 4.48 10.93
C ASN A 211 18.32 4.28 11.95
N MET A 212 17.51 5.32 12.22
CA MET A 212 16.40 5.22 13.18
C MET A 212 15.38 4.14 12.78
N VAL A 213 15.00 4.08 11.50
CA VAL A 213 14.03 3.10 10.99
C VAL A 213 14.61 1.68 11.05
N VAL A 214 15.85 1.49 10.57
CA VAL A 214 16.46 0.15 10.51
C VAL A 214 16.79 -0.37 11.92
N GLU A 215 17.19 0.49 12.82
CA GLU A 215 17.40 0.14 14.24
C GLU A 215 16.07 -0.25 14.92
N ASP A 216 14.96 0.43 14.59
CA ASP A 216 13.65 0.09 15.15
C ASP A 216 13.17 -1.27 14.64
N PHE A 217 13.35 -1.59 13.35
CA PHE A 217 13.10 -2.96 12.85
C PHE A 217 13.89 -3.99 13.67
N LYS A 218 15.19 -3.76 13.87
CA LYS A 218 16.05 -4.68 14.61
C LYS A 218 15.60 -4.84 16.07
N ASN A 219 15.25 -3.74 16.73
CA ASN A 219 14.84 -3.75 18.14
C ASN A 219 13.47 -4.41 18.34
N ASN A 220 12.62 -4.43 17.30
CA ASN A 220 11.32 -5.12 17.30
C ASN A 220 11.41 -6.58 16.80
N GLY A 221 12.63 -7.13 16.66
CA GLY A 221 12.85 -8.55 16.36
C GLY A 221 12.71 -8.92 14.88
N PHE A 222 12.75 -7.93 13.97
CA PHE A 222 12.83 -8.21 12.54
C PHE A 222 14.23 -8.76 12.20
N ASP A 223 14.27 -9.73 11.30
CA ASP A 223 15.47 -10.44 10.89
C ASP A 223 15.47 -10.72 9.37
N SER A 224 16.43 -11.52 8.90
CA SER A 224 16.57 -11.90 7.49
C SER A 224 15.46 -12.82 6.95
N ASN A 225 14.54 -13.32 7.80
CA ASN A 225 13.36 -14.07 7.35
C ASN A 225 12.25 -13.15 6.86
N TYR A 226 12.35 -11.84 7.12
CA TYR A 226 11.43 -10.84 6.59
C TYR A 226 11.86 -10.40 5.19
N THR A 227 10.87 -10.14 4.33
CA THR A 227 11.12 -9.41 3.09
C THR A 227 10.95 -7.93 3.35
N PHE A 228 11.97 -7.15 3.02
CA PHE A 228 11.95 -5.69 3.13
C PHE A 228 11.55 -5.08 1.78
N TYR A 229 10.65 -4.12 1.83
CA TYR A 229 10.19 -3.38 0.67
C TYR A 229 10.50 -1.90 0.83
N ILE A 230 11.01 -1.30 -0.23
CA ILE A 230 11.26 0.13 -0.31
C ILE A 230 10.49 0.66 -1.50
N SER A 231 9.55 1.57 -1.27
CA SER A 231 8.76 2.17 -2.34
C SER A 231 8.99 3.68 -2.37
N HIS A 232 9.35 4.24 -3.54
CA HIS A 232 9.77 5.63 -3.62
C HIS A 232 9.07 6.41 -4.74
N ALA A 233 8.92 7.72 -4.54
CA ALA A 233 8.40 8.68 -5.50
C ALA A 233 9.57 9.49 -6.10
N PHE A 234 10.29 8.95 -7.11
CA PHE A 234 11.45 9.60 -7.75
C PHE A 234 12.60 9.93 -6.79
N ASN A 235 12.87 9.08 -5.81
CA ASN A 235 13.95 9.28 -4.83
C ASN A 235 14.77 8.00 -4.65
N GLU A 236 15.42 7.60 -5.72
CA GLU A 236 16.28 6.42 -5.77
C GLU A 236 17.44 6.52 -4.79
N GLU A 237 17.99 7.72 -4.58
CA GLU A 237 19.11 7.93 -3.67
C GLU A 237 18.75 7.52 -2.23
N LEU A 238 17.61 8.01 -1.73
CA LEU A 238 17.16 7.64 -0.39
C LEU A 238 16.75 6.16 -0.32
N ALA A 239 16.14 5.62 -1.38
CA ALA A 239 15.82 4.20 -1.46
C ALA A 239 17.08 3.32 -1.36
N MET A 240 18.14 3.64 -2.10
CA MET A 240 19.42 2.94 -2.03
C MET A 240 20.12 3.09 -0.67
N MET A 241 19.95 4.23 0.02
CA MET A 241 20.47 4.39 1.39
C MET A 241 19.78 3.40 2.36
N PHE A 242 18.47 3.21 2.23
CA PHE A 242 17.74 2.22 3.02
C PHE A 242 18.16 0.79 2.66
N GLU A 243 18.21 0.45 1.37
CA GLU A 243 18.64 -0.86 0.90
C GLU A 243 20.02 -1.23 1.46
N LYS A 244 21.00 -0.34 1.30
CA LYS A 244 22.35 -0.54 1.82
C LYS A 244 22.33 -0.80 3.34
N LYS A 245 21.61 0.03 4.10
CA LYS A 245 21.56 -0.10 5.56
C LYS A 245 20.84 -1.36 6.02
N ILE A 246 19.80 -1.78 5.34
CA ILE A 246 19.08 -3.04 5.60
C ILE A 246 20.03 -4.22 5.37
N ASN A 247 20.72 -4.26 4.22
CA ASN A 247 21.66 -5.33 3.89
C ASN A 247 22.85 -5.39 4.87
N GLU A 248 23.33 -4.24 5.36
CA GLU A 248 24.37 -4.18 6.42
C GLU A 248 23.89 -4.69 7.78
N THR A 249 22.57 -4.62 8.05
CA THR A 249 22.01 -4.91 9.38
C THR A 249 21.43 -6.33 9.45
N PHE A 250 20.84 -6.80 8.34
CA PHE A 250 20.15 -8.08 8.22
C PHE A 250 20.79 -8.89 7.08
N ASP A 251 21.87 -9.60 7.41
CA ASP A 251 22.63 -10.39 6.43
C ASP A 251 21.74 -11.44 5.74
N GLY A 252 21.75 -11.43 4.40
CA GLY A 252 20.91 -12.32 3.58
C GLY A 252 19.44 -11.93 3.46
N ALA A 253 19.00 -10.78 4.00
CA ALA A 253 17.63 -10.32 3.87
C ALA A 253 17.27 -10.02 2.41
N LYS A 254 16.03 -10.37 2.04
CA LYS A 254 15.48 -10.01 0.73
C LYS A 254 14.99 -8.56 0.76
N VAL A 255 15.57 -7.71 -0.10
CA VAL A 255 15.14 -6.32 -0.29
C VAL A 255 14.59 -6.14 -1.69
N VAL A 256 13.43 -5.49 -1.81
CA VAL A 256 12.77 -5.22 -3.10
C VAL A 256 12.42 -3.74 -3.17
N ILE A 257 12.78 -3.11 -4.29
CA ILE A 257 12.51 -1.68 -4.51
C ILE A 257 11.44 -1.52 -5.59
N TYR A 258 10.44 -0.66 -5.33
CA TYR A 258 9.39 -0.32 -6.28
C TYR A 258 9.24 1.20 -6.44
N PRO A 259 8.89 1.70 -7.64
CA PRO A 259 8.35 3.03 -7.79
C PRO A 259 6.93 3.10 -7.21
N LEU A 260 6.58 4.21 -6.58
CA LEU A 260 5.22 4.47 -6.11
C LEU A 260 4.27 4.81 -7.27
N SER A 261 3.02 4.42 -7.14
CA SER A 261 1.95 4.76 -8.08
C SER A 261 1.54 6.23 -7.96
N PRO A 262 0.86 6.79 -8.99
CA PRO A 262 0.26 8.11 -8.93
C PRO A 262 -0.60 8.34 -7.68
N ALA A 263 -1.42 7.36 -7.28
CA ALA A 263 -2.25 7.47 -6.09
C ALA A 263 -1.42 7.69 -4.80
N PHE A 264 -0.29 7.00 -4.65
CA PHE A 264 0.57 7.16 -3.48
C PHE A 264 1.42 8.43 -3.53
N ILE A 265 1.85 8.86 -4.72
CA ILE A 265 2.53 10.16 -4.90
C ILE A 265 1.58 11.30 -4.53
N THR A 266 0.29 11.19 -4.86
CA THR A 266 -0.74 12.15 -4.43
C THR A 266 -0.79 12.34 -2.92
N GLN A 267 -0.58 11.28 -2.15
CA GLN A 267 -0.66 11.31 -0.68
C GLN A 267 0.68 11.59 0.00
N GLY A 268 1.75 10.92 -0.43
CA GLY A 268 3.08 11.04 0.18
C GLY A 268 3.90 12.22 -0.34
N GLY A 269 3.55 12.71 -1.52
CA GLY A 269 4.28 13.75 -2.25
C GLY A 269 5.49 13.22 -3.02
N PRO A 270 5.96 14.01 -4.00
CA PRO A 270 7.23 13.73 -4.68
C PRO A 270 8.38 13.59 -3.70
N GLY A 271 9.28 12.66 -3.96
CA GLY A 271 10.45 12.39 -3.14
C GLY A 271 10.20 11.52 -1.89
N CYS A 272 8.95 11.20 -1.53
CA CYS A 272 8.68 10.35 -0.37
C CYS A 272 9.19 8.92 -0.56
N VAL A 273 9.57 8.28 0.55
CA VAL A 273 10.01 6.88 0.59
C VAL A 273 9.26 6.15 1.69
N ALA A 274 8.61 5.05 1.34
CA ALA A 274 8.05 4.09 2.29
C ALA A 274 9.02 2.92 2.46
N VAL A 275 9.22 2.48 3.70
CA VAL A 275 10.07 1.33 4.04
C VAL A 275 9.24 0.38 4.89
N GLN A 276 9.14 -0.85 4.46
CA GLN A 276 8.22 -1.82 5.03
C GLN A 276 8.90 -3.18 5.17
N ALA A 277 8.51 -3.96 6.15
CA ALA A 277 8.97 -5.33 6.30
C ALA A 277 7.79 -6.24 6.63
N ILE A 278 7.76 -7.43 6.04
CA ILE A 278 6.74 -8.43 6.28
C ILE A 278 7.32 -9.83 6.21
N LYS A 279 6.78 -10.72 7.06
CA LYS A 279 6.96 -12.16 6.97
C LYS A 279 5.61 -12.83 6.78
N MET A 280 5.53 -13.69 5.78
CA MET A 280 4.32 -14.49 5.56
C MET A 280 4.18 -15.59 6.61
N ALA A 281 2.95 -15.84 7.02
CA ALA A 281 2.61 -16.87 8.01
C ALA A 281 2.63 -18.27 7.44
#